data_a7cc9a01db100efe6f65ac0e3620272d
#
_entry.id   a7cc9a01db100efe6f65ac0e3620272d
#
_cell.length_a   1.000
_cell.length_b   1.000
_cell.length_c   1.000
_cell.angle_alpha   90.00
_cell.angle_beta   90.00
_cell.angle_gamma   90.00
#
_symmetry.space_group_name_H-M   'P 1'
#
loop_
_entity.id
_entity.type
_entity.pdbx_description
1 polymer ?
#
loop_
_entity_poly.entity_id
_entity_poly.type
_entity_poly.pdbx_seq_one_letter_code
_entity_poly.pdbx_strand_id
1 'polypeptide(L)'
;MKKLFPIFKFALLAIPLSLAVQMGASAKDVKDLKIAVIPKVAVPFFDDCNNGAKEAAAKLGVNYQWVVPQNTQGSTQVRILEDLISKKVDGIAISVNEPKSVEAAIKKAVASGIKVVTFDSDSAKSGRSMYIGTINSAAGETMGESMAKAIGGEGEVAIVTGQLGAANLNERITGIKKSLAKYPKIKVVATEGTEDDLAKAVSTTESLFRGHPALKGIFGVSQVGGPAVSKVMATKEFSSKKGAVKVFAFDDLPDTVKGVKEGYIQGIMVQRPVTMGRLAVEHLVAQITGKEKAPKDVDTGVNVVTADNLGS
;
A
#
# COMPACT_ATOMS: atom_id res chain seq x y z
N MET A 1 71.27 67.29 -3.94
CA MET A 1 70.16 66.61 -4.63
C MET A 1 69.44 65.73 -3.58
N LYS A 2 68.31 66.18 -3.03
CA LYS A 2 67.56 65.50 -2.03
C LYS A 2 66.36 64.87 -2.77
N LYS A 3 66.25 63.51 -2.76
CA LYS A 3 65.10 62.76 -3.34
C LYS A 3 64.07 62.60 -2.21
N LEU A 4 62.91 63.19 -2.42
CA LEU A 4 61.67 62.92 -1.63
C LEU A 4 61.09 61.58 -2.00
N PHE A 5 60.73 60.73 -1.04
CA PHE A 5 59.87 59.55 -1.18
C PHE A 5 58.44 59.90 -0.76
N PRO A 6 57.44 59.50 -1.52
CA PRO A 6 56.05 59.70 -1.12
C PRO A 6 55.59 58.62 -0.14
N ILE A 7 54.95 59.09 0.96
CA ILE A 7 54.31 58.26 1.98
C ILE A 7 52.95 57.74 1.41
N PHE A 8 52.83 56.42 1.19
CA PHE A 8 51.56 55.76 0.87
C PHE A 8 50.72 55.60 2.16
N LYS A 9 49.57 56.28 2.23
CA LYS A 9 48.56 56.05 3.28
C LYS A 9 47.75 54.84 2.92
N PHE A 10 47.88 53.76 3.66
CA PHE A 10 46.95 52.61 3.62
C PHE A 10 45.65 53.00 4.29
N ALA A 11 44.58 53.12 3.50
CA ALA A 11 43.23 53.20 4.02
C ALA A 11 42.73 51.81 4.38
N LEU A 12 42.53 51.51 5.67
CA LEU A 12 41.84 50.33 6.13
C LEU A 12 40.36 50.43 5.74
N LEU A 13 39.94 49.65 4.75
CA LEU A 13 38.52 49.45 4.46
C LEU A 13 37.94 48.50 5.51
N ALA A 14 37.16 49.01 6.44
CA ALA A 14 36.38 48.22 7.36
C ALA A 14 35.19 47.60 6.58
N ILE A 15 35.22 46.30 6.34
CA ILE A 15 34.11 45.53 5.80
C ILE A 15 33.11 45.31 6.95
N PRO A 16 31.86 45.77 6.85
CA PRO A 16 30.87 45.46 7.86
C PRO A 16 30.52 43.96 7.75
N LEU A 17 30.81 43.20 8.78
CA LEU A 17 30.39 41.82 8.98
C LEU A 17 28.88 41.85 9.23
N SER A 18 28.09 41.76 8.14
CA SER A 18 26.63 41.58 8.21
C SER A 18 26.34 40.19 8.81
N LEU A 19 26.01 40.17 10.11
CA LEU A 19 25.42 39.01 10.75
C LEU A 19 24.09 38.72 10.04
N ALA A 20 24.09 37.78 9.09
CA ALA A 20 22.88 37.20 8.59
C ALA A 20 22.26 36.38 9.75
N VAL A 21 21.32 37.00 10.46
CA VAL A 21 20.43 36.30 11.38
C VAL A 21 19.64 35.31 10.47
N GLN A 22 20.10 34.06 10.45
CA GLN A 22 19.25 32.97 9.99
C GLN A 22 18.04 32.91 10.93
N MET A 23 16.95 33.55 10.54
CA MET A 23 15.64 33.30 11.13
C MET A 23 15.34 31.82 10.84
N GLY A 24 15.74 30.95 11.74
CA GLY A 24 15.27 29.58 11.77
C GLY A 24 13.74 29.64 11.77
N ALA A 25 13.10 29.10 10.73
CA ALA A 25 11.65 28.93 10.73
C ALA A 25 11.30 28.23 12.05
N SER A 26 10.56 28.91 12.91
CA SER A 26 10.07 28.32 14.17
C SER A 26 9.37 27.01 13.83
N ALA A 27 9.81 25.91 14.42
CA ALA A 27 9.17 24.62 14.23
C ALA A 27 7.68 24.78 14.57
N LYS A 28 6.81 24.41 13.63
CA LYS A 28 5.36 24.48 13.79
C LYS A 28 4.96 23.67 15.02
N ASP A 29 4.05 24.18 15.83
CA ASP A 29 3.54 23.41 16.97
C ASP A 29 2.83 22.15 16.45
N VAL A 30 2.97 21.03 17.14
CA VAL A 30 2.41 19.72 16.70
C VAL A 30 0.89 19.81 16.48
N LYS A 31 0.18 20.56 17.34
CA LYS A 31 -1.27 20.80 17.21
C LYS A 31 -1.69 21.54 15.94
N ASP A 32 -0.76 22.25 15.30
CA ASP A 32 -1.02 23.03 14.08
C ASP A 32 -0.64 22.25 12.81
N LEU A 33 -0.05 21.05 12.96
CA LEU A 33 0.29 20.18 11.84
C LEU A 33 -0.97 19.65 11.15
N LYS A 34 -0.98 19.72 9.83
CA LYS A 34 -2.05 19.22 8.97
C LYS A 34 -1.61 17.95 8.28
N ILE A 35 -2.17 16.82 8.65
CA ILE A 35 -1.85 15.50 8.10
C ILE A 35 -3.03 14.98 7.27
N ALA A 36 -2.78 14.67 6.01
CA ALA A 36 -3.75 14.05 5.12
C ALA A 36 -3.39 12.60 4.84
N VAL A 37 -4.36 11.71 4.89
CA VAL A 37 -4.20 10.29 4.53
C VAL A 37 -5.17 9.94 3.42
N ILE A 38 -4.65 9.36 2.33
CA ILE A 38 -5.37 9.07 1.09
C ILE A 38 -5.35 7.55 0.86
N PRO A 39 -6.48 6.84 0.98
CA PRO A 39 -6.58 5.43 0.60
C PRO A 39 -6.65 5.27 -0.92
N LYS A 40 -6.67 4.02 -1.42
CA LYS A 40 -6.94 3.74 -2.83
C LYS A 40 -8.42 3.89 -3.17
N VAL A 41 -9.29 3.46 -2.28
CA VAL A 41 -10.74 3.34 -2.50
C VAL A 41 -11.46 3.18 -1.15
N ALA A 42 -12.79 3.34 -1.13
CA ALA A 42 -13.61 3.09 0.06
C ALA A 42 -13.93 1.59 0.16
N VAL A 43 -13.21 0.86 1.01
CA VAL A 43 -13.41 -0.56 1.29
C VAL A 43 -12.97 -0.88 2.73
N PRO A 44 -13.48 -1.96 3.38
CA PRO A 44 -13.26 -2.26 4.79
C PRO A 44 -11.78 -2.29 5.21
N PHE A 45 -10.88 -2.80 4.37
CA PHE A 45 -9.43 -2.77 4.63
C PHE A 45 -8.92 -1.34 4.94
N PHE A 46 -9.41 -0.35 4.19
CA PHE A 46 -9.01 1.04 4.41
C PHE A 46 -9.75 1.70 5.56
N ASP A 47 -10.91 1.21 5.98
CA ASP A 47 -11.55 1.65 7.22
C ASP A 47 -10.68 1.30 8.44
N ASP A 48 -10.07 0.13 8.44
CA ASP A 48 -9.11 -0.28 9.47
C ASP A 48 -7.82 0.55 9.42
N CYS A 49 -7.30 0.88 8.23
CA CYS A 49 -6.20 1.84 8.12
C CYS A 49 -6.58 3.20 8.71
N ASN A 50 -7.80 3.70 8.42
CA ASN A 50 -8.32 4.95 8.95
C ASN A 50 -8.43 4.92 10.48
N ASN A 51 -8.90 3.81 11.07
CA ASN A 51 -8.99 3.64 12.50
C ASN A 51 -7.63 3.82 13.18
N GLY A 52 -6.60 3.15 12.67
CA GLY A 52 -5.23 3.29 13.18
C GLY A 52 -4.66 4.69 13.00
N ALA A 53 -4.86 5.30 11.83
CA ALA A 53 -4.41 6.66 11.54
C ALA A 53 -5.08 7.70 12.44
N LYS A 54 -6.39 7.56 12.65
CA LYS A 54 -7.20 8.45 13.48
C LYS A 54 -6.80 8.37 14.97
N GLU A 55 -6.54 7.15 15.46
CA GLU A 55 -6.05 6.94 16.82
C GLU A 55 -4.68 7.63 17.01
N ALA A 56 -3.73 7.42 16.09
CA ALA A 56 -2.42 8.06 16.15
C ALA A 56 -2.52 9.59 16.10
N ALA A 57 -3.37 10.13 15.22
CA ALA A 57 -3.58 11.56 15.09
C ALA A 57 -4.16 12.18 16.37
N ALA A 58 -5.14 11.53 16.98
CA ALA A 58 -5.73 11.97 18.25
C ALA A 58 -4.70 11.96 19.39
N LYS A 59 -3.90 10.88 19.49
CA LYS A 59 -2.83 10.74 20.50
C LYS A 59 -1.75 11.80 20.35
N LEU A 60 -1.39 12.17 19.12
CA LEU A 60 -0.36 13.16 18.82
C LEU A 60 -0.91 14.59 18.84
N GLY A 61 -2.22 14.77 18.79
CA GLY A 61 -2.89 16.08 18.80
C GLY A 61 -2.75 16.85 17.50
N VAL A 62 -2.66 16.18 16.34
CA VAL A 62 -2.51 16.81 15.02
C VAL A 62 -3.86 16.98 14.30
N ASN A 63 -3.93 17.95 13.38
CA ASN A 63 -5.09 18.09 12.50
C ASN A 63 -5.04 16.99 11.43
N TYR A 64 -5.99 16.08 11.49
CA TYR A 64 -6.07 14.90 10.64
C TYR A 64 -7.24 14.98 9.65
N GLN A 65 -7.00 14.56 8.40
CA GLN A 65 -8.05 14.37 7.42
C GLN A 65 -7.86 13.07 6.64
N TRP A 66 -8.95 12.34 6.46
CA TRP A 66 -9.05 11.17 5.61
C TRP A 66 -9.70 11.55 4.29
N VAL A 67 -8.99 11.39 3.16
CA VAL A 67 -9.44 11.89 1.85
C VAL A 67 -9.61 10.73 0.88
N VAL A 68 -10.84 10.23 0.77
CA VAL A 68 -11.17 9.07 -0.06
C VAL A 68 -11.33 9.49 -1.53
N PRO A 69 -10.62 8.86 -2.49
CA PRO A 69 -10.87 9.05 -3.91
C PRO A 69 -12.26 8.55 -4.32
N GLN A 70 -12.92 9.25 -5.25
CA GLN A 70 -14.23 8.84 -5.76
C GLN A 70 -14.20 7.59 -6.63
N ASN A 71 -13.03 7.26 -7.17
CA ASN A 71 -12.78 6.07 -7.99
C ASN A 71 -11.31 5.68 -7.89
N THR A 72 -10.96 4.56 -8.51
CA THR A 72 -9.62 3.96 -8.47
C THR A 72 -8.63 4.50 -9.50
N GLN A 73 -9.02 5.53 -10.28
CA GLN A 73 -8.13 6.12 -11.29
C GLN A 73 -7.01 6.93 -10.66
N GLY A 74 -5.78 6.76 -11.14
CA GLY A 74 -4.62 7.53 -10.70
C GLY A 74 -4.80 9.05 -10.87
N SER A 75 -5.50 9.49 -11.92
CA SER A 75 -5.84 10.91 -12.14
C SER A 75 -6.69 11.53 -11.02
N THR A 76 -7.51 10.73 -10.35
CA THR A 76 -8.28 11.20 -9.19
C THR A 76 -7.37 11.46 -8.00
N GLN A 77 -6.40 10.58 -7.73
CA GLN A 77 -5.40 10.82 -6.69
C GLN A 77 -4.49 12.01 -7.01
N VAL A 78 -4.14 12.22 -8.28
CA VAL A 78 -3.39 13.42 -8.71
C VAL A 78 -4.12 14.71 -8.33
N ARG A 79 -5.42 14.82 -8.61
CA ARG A 79 -6.23 16.00 -8.24
C ARG A 79 -6.28 16.22 -6.72
N ILE A 80 -6.40 15.14 -5.94
CA ILE A 80 -6.37 15.22 -4.47
C ILE A 80 -5.00 15.73 -4.00
N LEU A 81 -3.90 15.21 -4.55
CA LEU A 81 -2.55 15.67 -4.21
C LEU A 81 -2.36 17.16 -4.53
N GLU A 82 -2.83 17.62 -5.68
CA GLU A 82 -2.75 19.05 -6.09
C GLU A 82 -3.56 19.97 -5.16
N ASP A 83 -4.75 19.54 -4.74
CA ASP A 83 -5.56 20.25 -3.74
C ASP A 83 -4.85 20.34 -2.39
N LEU A 84 -4.28 19.24 -1.92
CA LEU A 84 -3.53 19.19 -0.66
C LEU A 84 -2.26 20.06 -0.68
N ILE A 85 -1.55 20.09 -1.82
CA ILE A 85 -0.42 21.00 -2.04
C ILE A 85 -0.90 22.47 -1.93
N SER A 86 -2.00 22.80 -2.58
CA SER A 86 -2.59 24.15 -2.55
C SER A 86 -3.02 24.56 -1.13
N LYS A 87 -3.53 23.62 -0.34
CA LYS A 87 -3.92 23.79 1.08
C LYS A 87 -2.72 23.83 2.03
N LYS A 88 -1.50 23.63 1.53
CA LYS A 88 -0.26 23.64 2.29
C LYS A 88 -0.35 22.72 3.51
N VAL A 89 -0.71 21.45 3.31
CA VAL A 89 -0.62 20.44 4.36
C VAL A 89 0.84 20.15 4.70
N ASP A 90 1.12 19.66 5.89
CA ASP A 90 2.48 19.39 6.35
C ASP A 90 2.94 17.98 6.01
N GLY A 91 2.00 17.02 5.99
CA GLY A 91 2.28 15.64 5.65
C GLY A 91 1.17 14.96 4.88
N ILE A 92 1.54 14.06 3.99
CA ILE A 92 0.63 13.22 3.20
C ILE A 92 1.08 11.76 3.33
N ALA A 93 0.15 10.89 3.75
CA ALA A 93 0.27 9.45 3.56
C ALA A 93 -0.66 9.02 2.43
N ILE A 94 -0.17 8.22 1.47
CA ILE A 94 -0.98 7.79 0.33
C ILE A 94 -0.78 6.30 0.04
N SER A 95 -1.89 5.56 -0.10
CA SER A 95 -1.90 4.26 -0.75
C SER A 95 -2.16 4.45 -2.24
N VAL A 96 -1.20 4.06 -3.07
CA VAL A 96 -1.14 4.46 -4.47
C VAL A 96 -1.95 3.51 -5.36
N ASN A 97 -2.87 4.05 -6.18
CA ASN A 97 -3.60 3.27 -7.19
C ASN A 97 -2.69 2.88 -8.37
N GLU A 98 -2.08 3.87 -9.00
CA GLU A 98 -1.22 3.71 -10.18
C GLU A 98 0.10 4.47 -9.97
N PRO A 99 1.22 3.78 -9.71
CA PRO A 99 2.49 4.44 -9.38
C PRO A 99 2.95 5.49 -10.38
N LYS A 100 2.85 5.18 -11.68
CA LYS A 100 3.29 6.10 -12.74
C LYS A 100 2.45 7.37 -12.83
N SER A 101 1.13 7.25 -12.60
CA SER A 101 0.21 8.39 -12.71
C SER A 101 0.44 9.42 -11.60
N VAL A 102 0.72 8.98 -10.38
CA VAL A 102 0.88 9.87 -9.22
C VAL A 102 2.32 10.35 -8.98
N GLU A 103 3.30 9.75 -9.65
CA GLU A 103 4.74 10.01 -9.40
C GLU A 103 5.08 11.50 -9.47
N ALA A 104 4.63 12.18 -10.52
CA ALA A 104 4.92 13.60 -10.72
C ALA A 104 4.25 14.48 -9.64
N ALA A 105 3.01 14.16 -9.25
CA ALA A 105 2.28 14.91 -8.23
C ALA A 105 2.90 14.72 -6.83
N ILE A 106 3.35 13.52 -6.50
CA ILE A 106 4.08 13.26 -5.25
C ILE A 106 5.43 14.02 -5.25
N LYS A 107 6.20 13.99 -6.36
CA LYS A 107 7.43 14.79 -6.48
C LYS A 107 7.17 16.29 -6.26
N LYS A 108 6.07 16.80 -6.82
CA LYS A 108 5.66 18.20 -6.62
C LYS A 108 5.33 18.50 -5.16
N ALA A 109 4.62 17.60 -4.47
CA ALA A 109 4.34 17.73 -3.03
C ALA A 109 5.64 17.77 -2.20
N VAL A 110 6.56 16.84 -2.46
CA VAL A 110 7.88 16.80 -1.79
C VAL A 110 8.69 18.07 -2.06
N ALA A 111 8.74 18.54 -3.31
CA ALA A 111 9.43 19.79 -3.68
C ALA A 111 8.81 21.03 -3.01
N SER A 112 7.52 20.97 -2.65
CA SER A 112 6.81 22.01 -1.90
C SER A 112 7.06 21.94 -0.38
N GLY A 113 7.94 21.04 0.08
CA GLY A 113 8.28 20.87 1.49
C GLY A 113 7.36 19.94 2.29
N ILE A 114 6.36 19.35 1.64
CA ILE A 114 5.42 18.41 2.28
C ILE A 114 6.14 17.06 2.49
N LYS A 115 6.03 16.49 3.69
CA LYS A 115 6.51 15.12 3.93
C LYS A 115 5.53 14.12 3.35
N VAL A 116 6.03 13.20 2.53
CA VAL A 116 5.19 12.18 1.88
C VAL A 116 5.69 10.78 2.21
N VAL A 117 4.80 9.95 2.73
CA VAL A 117 4.99 8.51 2.90
C VAL A 117 3.96 7.75 2.07
N THR A 118 4.31 6.56 1.62
CA THR A 118 3.34 5.64 1.04
C THR A 118 3.00 4.53 2.04
N PHE A 119 1.78 4.00 1.97
CA PHE A 119 1.39 2.83 2.77
C PHE A 119 0.58 1.85 1.92
N ASP A 120 0.52 0.58 2.29
CA ASP A 120 -0.16 -0.51 1.57
C ASP A 120 0.31 -0.71 0.12
N SER A 121 0.24 0.32 -0.71
CA SER A 121 0.68 0.30 -2.12
C SER A 121 1.61 1.47 -2.41
N ASP A 122 2.73 1.21 -3.08
CA ASP A 122 3.87 2.12 -3.19
C ASP A 122 4.00 2.80 -4.56
N SER A 123 4.75 3.90 -4.57
CA SER A 123 5.36 4.53 -5.74
C SER A 123 6.83 4.86 -5.43
N ALA A 124 7.69 3.87 -5.46
CA ALA A 124 9.09 3.96 -5.00
C ALA A 124 9.92 5.05 -5.70
N LYS A 125 9.56 5.43 -6.93
CA LYS A 125 10.27 6.46 -7.72
C LYS A 125 9.71 7.88 -7.53
N SER A 126 8.69 8.04 -6.69
CA SER A 126 8.00 9.33 -6.50
C SER A 126 8.74 10.34 -5.62
N GLY A 127 9.83 9.93 -4.95
CA GLY A 127 10.52 10.78 -3.96
C GLY A 127 9.87 10.78 -2.58
N ARG A 128 8.93 9.86 -2.33
CA ARG A 128 8.39 9.59 -1.00
C ARG A 128 9.53 9.24 -0.04
N SER A 129 9.38 9.54 1.24
CA SER A 129 10.44 9.33 2.22
C SER A 129 10.54 7.88 2.71
N MET A 130 9.43 7.16 2.77
CA MET A 130 9.36 5.75 3.16
C MET A 130 8.06 5.08 2.71
N TYR A 131 8.08 3.77 2.64
CA TYR A 131 6.92 2.89 2.49
C TYR A 131 6.60 2.18 3.81
N ILE A 132 5.32 2.01 4.10
CA ILE A 132 4.82 1.31 5.29
C ILE A 132 3.78 0.29 4.84
N GLY A 133 4.10 -0.99 4.90
CA GLY A 133 3.18 -2.01 4.41
C GLY A 133 3.78 -3.41 4.41
N THR A 134 3.07 -4.35 3.81
CA THR A 134 3.49 -5.73 3.62
C THR A 134 4.60 -5.82 2.56
N ILE A 135 5.60 -6.69 2.75
CA ILE A 135 6.49 -7.10 1.66
C ILE A 135 5.71 -8.04 0.73
N ASN A 136 5.01 -7.41 -0.25
CA ASN A 136 4.02 -8.08 -1.10
C ASN A 136 4.59 -9.25 -1.93
N SER A 137 5.83 -9.13 -2.42
CA SER A 137 6.49 -10.23 -3.15
C SER A 137 6.69 -11.46 -2.27
N ALA A 138 7.13 -11.28 -1.02
CA ALA A 138 7.32 -12.37 -0.07
C ALA A 138 5.98 -13.03 0.34
N ALA A 139 4.93 -12.21 0.56
CA ALA A 139 3.59 -12.71 0.82
C ALA A 139 3.06 -13.54 -0.37
N GLY A 140 3.31 -13.07 -1.60
CA GLY A 140 2.98 -13.81 -2.82
C GLY A 140 3.74 -15.13 -2.95
N GLU A 141 5.05 -15.15 -2.63
CA GLU A 141 5.85 -16.39 -2.63
C GLU A 141 5.29 -17.41 -1.63
N THR A 142 4.94 -16.96 -0.43
CA THR A 142 4.31 -17.81 0.61
C THR A 142 2.97 -18.37 0.12
N MET A 143 2.16 -17.56 -0.50
CA MET A 143 0.87 -17.96 -1.05
C MET A 143 1.02 -18.98 -2.19
N GLY A 144 1.96 -18.77 -3.11
CA GLY A 144 2.28 -19.70 -4.20
C GLY A 144 2.78 -21.05 -3.71
N GLU A 145 3.67 -21.07 -2.71
CA GLU A 145 4.16 -22.31 -2.08
C GLU A 145 3.04 -23.07 -1.38
N SER A 146 2.16 -22.36 -0.67
CA SER A 146 1.00 -22.96 0.01
C SER A 146 0.04 -23.62 -0.99
N MET A 147 -0.24 -22.92 -2.11
CA MET A 147 -1.06 -23.48 -3.19
C MET A 147 -0.41 -24.73 -3.80
N ALA A 148 0.88 -24.66 -4.15
CA ALA A 148 1.59 -25.77 -4.75
C ALA A 148 1.51 -27.04 -3.89
N LYS A 149 1.69 -26.91 -2.59
CA LYS A 149 1.53 -28.01 -1.63
C LYS A 149 0.09 -28.52 -1.60
N ALA A 150 -0.90 -27.63 -1.56
CA ALA A 150 -2.30 -28.00 -1.45
C ALA A 150 -2.85 -28.75 -2.68
N ILE A 151 -2.30 -28.50 -3.88
CA ILE A 151 -2.71 -29.18 -5.13
C ILE A 151 -1.77 -30.31 -5.56
N GLY A 152 -0.76 -30.66 -4.73
CA GLY A 152 0.18 -31.74 -5.03
C GLY A 152 1.22 -31.43 -6.11
N GLY A 153 1.54 -30.14 -6.35
CA GLY A 153 2.58 -29.71 -7.27
C GLY A 153 2.19 -29.74 -8.76
N GLU A 154 0.92 -29.97 -9.10
CA GLU A 154 0.45 -30.01 -10.50
C GLU A 154 -0.99 -29.54 -10.66
N GLY A 155 -1.32 -28.99 -11.83
CA GLY A 155 -2.67 -28.58 -12.24
C GLY A 155 -2.76 -27.14 -12.69
N GLU A 156 -3.98 -26.73 -13.02
CA GLU A 156 -4.29 -25.38 -13.45
C GLU A 156 -4.67 -24.51 -12.26
N VAL A 157 -4.15 -23.28 -12.24
CA VAL A 157 -4.50 -22.27 -11.25
C VAL A 157 -4.84 -20.94 -11.92
N ALA A 158 -5.75 -20.19 -11.31
CA ALA A 158 -6.11 -18.85 -11.76
C ALA A 158 -5.83 -17.80 -10.67
N ILE A 159 -5.61 -16.56 -11.08
CA ILE A 159 -5.41 -15.42 -10.20
C ILE A 159 -6.56 -14.43 -10.40
N VAL A 160 -7.28 -14.14 -9.32
CA VAL A 160 -8.29 -13.08 -9.25
C VAL A 160 -7.66 -11.91 -8.48
N THR A 161 -7.48 -10.79 -9.17
CA THR A 161 -6.83 -9.60 -8.61
C THR A 161 -7.80 -8.41 -8.58
N GLY A 162 -7.46 -7.35 -7.85
CA GLY A 162 -8.18 -6.09 -7.89
C GLY A 162 -7.81 -5.28 -9.13
N GLN A 163 -7.18 -4.13 -8.92
CA GLN A 163 -6.72 -3.27 -10.02
C GLN A 163 -5.44 -3.80 -10.65
N LEU A 164 -5.44 -3.96 -11.98
CA LEU A 164 -4.26 -4.42 -12.73
C LEU A 164 -3.06 -3.47 -12.65
N GLY A 165 -3.29 -2.18 -12.39
CA GLY A 165 -2.25 -1.16 -12.26
C GLY A 165 -1.62 -1.05 -10.87
N ALA A 166 -2.20 -1.67 -9.83
CA ALA A 166 -1.75 -1.55 -8.46
C ALA A 166 -0.43 -2.29 -8.19
N ALA A 167 0.56 -1.57 -7.63
CA ALA A 167 1.91 -2.11 -7.41
C ALA A 167 1.89 -3.32 -6.46
N ASN A 168 1.23 -3.19 -5.31
CA ASN A 168 1.15 -4.24 -4.29
C ASN A 168 0.55 -5.55 -4.85
N LEU A 169 -0.51 -5.46 -5.66
CA LEU A 169 -1.14 -6.63 -6.26
C LEU A 169 -0.22 -7.29 -7.30
N ASN A 170 0.47 -6.50 -8.12
CA ASN A 170 1.44 -6.99 -9.10
C ASN A 170 2.66 -7.63 -8.43
N GLU A 171 3.11 -7.12 -7.31
CA GLU A 171 4.18 -7.71 -6.50
C GLU A 171 3.76 -9.07 -5.92
N ARG A 172 2.51 -9.20 -5.40
CA ARG A 172 1.94 -10.49 -4.96
C ARG A 172 1.92 -11.49 -6.11
N ILE A 173 1.41 -11.09 -7.28
CA ILE A 173 1.37 -11.95 -8.49
C ILE A 173 2.77 -12.36 -8.91
N THR A 174 3.74 -11.45 -8.85
CA THR A 174 5.14 -11.75 -9.16
C THR A 174 5.72 -12.79 -8.19
N GLY A 175 5.46 -12.62 -6.90
CA GLY A 175 5.86 -13.58 -5.88
C GLY A 175 5.23 -14.97 -6.07
N ILE A 176 3.92 -15.02 -6.35
CA ILE A 176 3.21 -16.26 -6.69
C ILE A 176 3.90 -16.96 -7.88
N LYS A 177 4.08 -16.25 -9.00
CA LYS A 177 4.70 -16.81 -10.21
C LYS A 177 6.13 -17.28 -9.97
N LYS A 178 6.93 -16.53 -9.17
CA LYS A 178 8.29 -16.93 -8.79
C LYS A 178 8.29 -18.24 -7.98
N SER A 179 7.39 -18.38 -7.03
CA SER A 179 7.24 -19.62 -6.26
C SER A 179 6.81 -20.78 -7.14
N LEU A 180 5.78 -20.58 -7.98
CA LEU A 180 5.26 -21.61 -8.87
C LEU A 180 6.25 -22.07 -9.95
N ALA A 181 7.25 -21.26 -10.30
CA ALA A 181 8.31 -21.66 -11.23
C ALA A 181 9.09 -22.90 -10.77
N LYS A 182 9.07 -23.22 -9.48
CA LYS A 182 9.64 -24.46 -8.92
C LYS A 182 8.79 -25.71 -9.22
N TYR A 183 7.55 -25.51 -9.70
CA TYR A 183 6.55 -26.55 -9.93
C TYR A 183 6.10 -26.54 -11.40
N PRO A 184 6.89 -27.09 -12.34
CA PRO A 184 6.67 -26.93 -13.79
C PRO A 184 5.36 -27.54 -14.31
N LYS A 185 4.72 -28.39 -13.50
CA LYS A 185 3.40 -28.95 -13.84
C LYS A 185 2.22 -28.09 -13.39
N ILE A 186 2.48 -26.98 -12.65
CA ILE A 186 1.45 -26.00 -12.32
C ILE A 186 1.40 -24.94 -13.42
N LYS A 187 0.20 -24.68 -13.97
CA LYS A 187 -0.02 -23.69 -15.03
C LYS A 187 -0.93 -22.57 -14.51
N VAL A 188 -0.49 -21.34 -14.60
CA VAL A 188 -1.36 -20.16 -14.39
C VAL A 188 -2.09 -19.92 -15.70
N VAL A 189 -3.39 -20.27 -15.74
CA VAL A 189 -4.24 -20.22 -16.95
C VAL A 189 -4.93 -18.88 -17.14
N ALA A 190 -5.13 -18.11 -16.07
CA ALA A 190 -5.76 -16.80 -16.14
C ALA A 190 -5.25 -15.86 -15.02
N THR A 191 -5.28 -14.56 -15.31
CA THR A 191 -5.08 -13.49 -14.33
C THR A 191 -6.08 -12.39 -14.63
N GLU A 192 -7.10 -12.25 -13.78
CA GLU A 192 -8.29 -11.44 -14.05
C GLU A 192 -8.41 -10.28 -13.06
N GLY A 193 -8.58 -9.05 -13.58
CA GLY A 193 -8.78 -7.84 -12.80
C GLY A 193 -10.24 -7.58 -12.48
N THR A 194 -10.53 -7.25 -11.23
CA THR A 194 -11.90 -7.02 -10.74
C THR A 194 -12.17 -5.58 -10.29
N GLU A 195 -11.17 -4.68 -10.38
CA GLU A 195 -11.24 -3.29 -9.91
C GLU A 195 -11.63 -3.17 -8.42
N ASP A 196 -11.35 -4.21 -7.62
CA ASP A 196 -11.76 -4.36 -6.23
C ASP A 196 -13.30 -4.34 -6.02
N ASP A 197 -14.06 -4.63 -7.08
CA ASP A 197 -15.51 -4.78 -7.06
C ASP A 197 -15.91 -6.25 -6.82
N LEU A 198 -16.73 -6.48 -5.79
CA LEU A 198 -17.15 -7.84 -5.40
C LEU A 198 -18.06 -8.49 -6.44
N ALA A 199 -18.97 -7.75 -7.07
CA ALA A 199 -19.88 -8.30 -8.07
C ALA A 199 -19.11 -8.73 -9.31
N LYS A 200 -18.14 -7.92 -9.74
CA LYS A 200 -17.22 -8.26 -10.83
C LYS A 200 -16.36 -9.48 -10.47
N ALA A 201 -15.87 -9.58 -9.23
CA ALA A 201 -15.10 -10.73 -8.77
C ALA A 201 -15.93 -12.02 -8.76
N VAL A 202 -17.21 -11.96 -8.39
CA VAL A 202 -18.15 -13.09 -8.48
C VAL A 202 -18.33 -13.54 -9.94
N SER A 203 -18.70 -12.64 -10.85
CA SER A 203 -18.89 -12.98 -12.27
C SER A 203 -17.62 -13.48 -12.94
N THR A 204 -16.45 -12.93 -12.56
CA THR A 204 -15.13 -13.41 -13.00
C THR A 204 -14.88 -14.84 -12.52
N THR A 205 -15.17 -15.13 -11.25
CA THR A 205 -14.99 -16.48 -10.69
C THR A 205 -15.90 -17.51 -11.39
N GLU A 206 -17.16 -17.17 -11.64
CA GLU A 206 -18.06 -18.04 -12.42
C GLU A 206 -17.51 -18.31 -13.81
N SER A 207 -17.04 -17.29 -14.51
CA SER A 207 -16.44 -17.42 -15.84
C SER A 207 -15.19 -18.30 -15.82
N LEU A 208 -14.35 -18.20 -14.80
CA LEU A 208 -13.19 -19.07 -14.61
C LEU A 208 -13.59 -20.52 -14.43
N PHE A 209 -14.61 -20.82 -13.61
CA PHE A 209 -15.07 -22.19 -13.41
C PHE A 209 -15.71 -22.82 -14.66
N ARG A 210 -16.41 -22.02 -15.48
CA ARG A 210 -16.97 -22.48 -16.76
C ARG A 210 -15.90 -22.66 -17.83
N GLY A 211 -14.96 -21.72 -17.93
CA GLY A 211 -13.89 -21.72 -18.93
C GLY A 211 -12.74 -22.70 -18.65
N HIS A 212 -12.53 -23.03 -17.37
CA HIS A 212 -11.44 -23.90 -16.92
C HIS A 212 -11.97 -25.00 -16.00
N PRO A 213 -12.66 -26.03 -16.55
CA PRO A 213 -13.25 -27.10 -15.73
C PRO A 213 -12.21 -27.91 -14.94
N ALA A 214 -10.95 -27.96 -15.42
CA ALA A 214 -9.82 -28.65 -14.78
C ALA A 214 -9.10 -27.82 -13.70
N LEU A 215 -9.61 -26.62 -13.39
CA LEU A 215 -8.99 -25.70 -12.43
C LEU A 215 -8.87 -26.38 -11.06
N LYS A 216 -7.65 -26.38 -10.49
CA LYS A 216 -7.33 -26.94 -9.16
C LYS A 216 -7.09 -25.88 -8.09
N GLY A 217 -6.82 -24.63 -8.47
CA GLY A 217 -6.59 -23.58 -7.50
C GLY A 217 -6.97 -22.18 -7.97
N ILE A 218 -7.38 -21.32 -7.01
CA ILE A 218 -7.61 -19.90 -7.22
C ILE A 218 -6.84 -19.11 -6.17
N PHE A 219 -6.12 -18.10 -6.63
CA PHE A 219 -5.51 -17.07 -5.80
C PHE A 219 -6.40 -15.82 -5.81
N GLY A 220 -6.94 -15.43 -4.67
CA GLY A 220 -7.57 -14.13 -4.47
C GLY A 220 -6.56 -13.15 -3.90
N VAL A 221 -5.89 -12.36 -4.72
CA VAL A 221 -4.77 -11.50 -4.26
C VAL A 221 -5.20 -10.12 -3.76
N SER A 222 -6.49 -9.79 -3.86
CA SER A 222 -7.13 -8.64 -3.22
C SER A 222 -8.23 -9.10 -2.26
N GLN A 223 -8.72 -8.18 -1.43
CA GLN A 223 -9.73 -8.49 -0.41
C GLN A 223 -11.04 -9.08 -0.95
N VAL A 224 -11.41 -8.81 -2.21
CA VAL A 224 -12.67 -9.31 -2.79
C VAL A 224 -12.57 -10.73 -3.34
N GLY A 225 -11.36 -11.24 -3.56
CA GLY A 225 -11.15 -12.56 -4.18
C GLY A 225 -11.69 -13.71 -3.33
N GLY A 226 -11.37 -13.75 -2.05
CA GLY A 226 -11.86 -14.79 -1.12
C GLY A 226 -13.38 -14.84 -1.00
N PRO A 227 -14.04 -13.72 -0.67
CA PRO A 227 -15.50 -13.63 -0.61
C PRO A 227 -16.19 -14.03 -1.92
N ALA A 228 -15.66 -13.61 -3.07
CA ALA A 228 -16.23 -13.94 -4.38
C ALA A 228 -16.23 -15.45 -4.65
N VAL A 229 -15.06 -16.11 -4.45
CA VAL A 229 -14.94 -17.55 -4.66
C VAL A 229 -15.85 -18.33 -3.72
N SER A 230 -15.92 -17.94 -2.44
CA SER A 230 -16.82 -18.58 -1.45
C SER A 230 -18.28 -18.45 -1.86
N LYS A 231 -18.73 -17.25 -2.30
CA LYS A 231 -20.10 -17.02 -2.77
C LYS A 231 -20.45 -17.90 -3.98
N VAL A 232 -19.55 -17.99 -4.97
CA VAL A 232 -19.77 -18.81 -6.16
C VAL A 232 -19.82 -20.29 -5.82
N MET A 233 -18.90 -20.82 -5.01
CA MET A 233 -18.90 -22.22 -4.58
C MET A 233 -20.10 -22.59 -3.70
N ALA A 234 -20.74 -21.64 -3.04
CA ALA A 234 -21.94 -21.87 -2.24
C ALA A 234 -23.19 -22.06 -3.12
N THR A 235 -23.14 -21.70 -4.40
CA THR A 235 -24.26 -21.92 -5.33
C THR A 235 -24.38 -23.39 -5.72
N LYS A 236 -25.59 -23.84 -6.09
CA LYS A 236 -25.84 -25.21 -6.51
C LYS A 236 -24.98 -25.62 -7.73
N GLU A 237 -24.81 -24.71 -8.69
CA GLU A 237 -24.04 -24.92 -9.93
C GLU A 237 -22.56 -25.26 -9.64
N PHE A 238 -21.92 -24.60 -8.68
CA PHE A 238 -20.50 -24.73 -8.42
C PHE A 238 -20.17 -25.42 -7.09
N SER A 239 -21.17 -26.02 -6.41
CA SER A 239 -20.97 -26.67 -5.12
C SER A 239 -19.96 -27.82 -5.14
N SER A 240 -19.82 -28.51 -6.28
CA SER A 240 -18.80 -29.56 -6.48
C SER A 240 -17.36 -29.05 -6.50
N LYS A 241 -17.15 -27.74 -6.66
CA LYS A 241 -15.82 -27.12 -6.62
C LYS A 241 -15.28 -26.99 -5.19
N LYS A 242 -16.16 -26.99 -4.18
CA LYS A 242 -15.76 -26.94 -2.77
C LYS A 242 -14.86 -28.11 -2.43
N GLY A 243 -13.67 -27.83 -1.92
CA GLY A 243 -12.65 -28.82 -1.60
C GLY A 243 -11.89 -29.37 -2.80
N ALA A 244 -12.51 -29.46 -3.98
CA ALA A 244 -11.87 -29.86 -5.25
C ALA A 244 -10.93 -28.77 -5.79
N VAL A 245 -11.35 -27.50 -5.69
CA VAL A 245 -10.52 -26.35 -6.02
C VAL A 245 -10.01 -25.72 -4.74
N LYS A 246 -8.68 -25.58 -4.60
CA LYS A 246 -8.05 -24.95 -3.43
C LYS A 246 -8.04 -23.44 -3.60
N VAL A 247 -8.30 -22.71 -2.52
CA VAL A 247 -8.38 -21.25 -2.53
C VAL A 247 -7.45 -20.67 -1.48
N PHE A 248 -6.59 -19.78 -1.91
CA PHE A 248 -5.80 -18.93 -1.02
C PHE A 248 -6.16 -17.47 -1.30
N ALA A 249 -6.42 -16.70 -0.26
CA ALA A 249 -6.91 -15.33 -0.39
C ALA A 249 -6.10 -14.35 0.47
N PHE A 250 -6.38 -13.07 0.30
CA PHE A 250 -5.87 -11.99 1.14
C PHE A 250 -6.98 -11.42 2.01
N ASP A 251 -6.58 -10.94 3.18
CA ASP A 251 -7.34 -10.21 4.17
C ASP A 251 -8.43 -11.03 4.88
N ASP A 252 -8.67 -10.69 6.13
CA ASP A 252 -9.55 -11.40 7.07
C ASP A 252 -10.94 -10.75 7.19
N LEU A 253 -11.48 -10.26 6.07
CA LEU A 253 -12.84 -9.78 6.05
C LEU A 253 -13.82 -10.87 6.58
N PRO A 254 -14.93 -10.48 7.21
CA PRO A 254 -15.88 -11.44 7.77
C PRO A 254 -16.28 -12.58 6.81
N ASP A 255 -16.55 -12.25 5.55
CA ASP A 255 -16.89 -13.24 4.53
C ASP A 255 -15.70 -14.15 4.15
N THR A 256 -14.46 -13.65 4.19
CA THR A 256 -13.25 -14.45 3.97
C THR A 256 -13.01 -15.42 5.13
N VAL A 257 -13.12 -14.93 6.37
CA VAL A 257 -13.01 -15.74 7.59
C VAL A 257 -14.11 -16.83 7.61
N LYS A 258 -15.34 -16.47 7.25
CA LYS A 258 -16.44 -17.43 7.09
C LYS A 258 -16.07 -18.49 6.05
N GLY A 259 -15.51 -18.09 4.91
CA GLY A 259 -15.05 -19.02 3.87
C GLY A 259 -14.00 -20.02 4.36
N VAL A 260 -13.10 -19.61 5.26
CA VAL A 260 -12.14 -20.54 5.91
C VAL A 260 -12.88 -21.50 6.85
N LYS A 261 -13.76 -21.00 7.73
CA LYS A 261 -14.55 -21.84 8.66
C LYS A 261 -15.40 -22.88 7.95
N GLU A 262 -15.97 -22.49 6.82
CA GLU A 262 -16.84 -23.37 6.01
C GLU A 262 -16.04 -24.26 5.04
N GLY A 263 -14.72 -24.14 4.96
CA GLY A 263 -13.85 -24.98 4.12
C GLY A 263 -13.85 -24.61 2.64
N TYR A 264 -14.33 -23.42 2.27
CA TYR A 264 -14.20 -22.87 0.90
C TYR A 264 -12.78 -22.34 0.64
N ILE A 265 -12.13 -21.80 1.66
CA ILE A 265 -10.80 -21.17 1.60
C ILE A 265 -9.85 -21.98 2.49
N GLN A 266 -8.69 -22.36 1.96
CA GLN A 266 -7.69 -23.14 2.70
C GLN A 266 -6.73 -22.29 3.51
N GLY A 267 -6.52 -21.02 3.12
CA GLY A 267 -5.69 -20.09 3.86
C GLY A 267 -5.82 -18.66 3.38
N ILE A 268 -5.57 -17.76 4.29
CA ILE A 268 -5.59 -16.31 4.04
C ILE A 268 -4.29 -15.66 4.50
N MET A 269 -3.84 -14.69 3.71
CA MET A 269 -2.73 -13.80 4.03
C MET A 269 -3.32 -12.57 4.73
N VAL A 270 -3.20 -12.50 6.04
CA VAL A 270 -3.78 -11.41 6.86
C VAL A 270 -2.74 -10.32 7.05
N GLN A 271 -3.02 -9.15 6.51
CA GLN A 271 -2.21 -7.95 6.66
C GLN A 271 -2.51 -7.22 7.98
N ARG A 272 -1.85 -6.08 8.21
CA ARG A 272 -2.01 -5.28 9.44
C ARG A 272 -2.45 -3.85 9.13
N PRO A 273 -3.67 -3.64 8.59
CA PRO A 273 -4.11 -2.32 8.12
C PRO A 273 -4.13 -1.26 9.23
N VAL A 274 -4.61 -1.59 10.42
CA VAL A 274 -4.58 -0.66 11.59
C VAL A 274 -3.15 -0.18 11.87
N THR A 275 -2.17 -1.11 11.84
CA THR A 275 -0.75 -0.77 12.04
C THR A 275 -0.22 0.12 10.92
N MET A 276 -0.59 -0.14 9.66
CA MET A 276 -0.18 0.69 8.52
C MET A 276 -0.65 2.13 8.68
N GLY A 277 -1.93 2.33 8.98
CA GLY A 277 -2.50 3.66 9.18
C GLY A 277 -1.88 4.40 10.37
N ARG A 278 -1.72 3.72 11.50
CA ARG A 278 -1.10 4.27 12.71
C ARG A 278 0.34 4.72 12.44
N LEU A 279 1.17 3.85 11.90
CA LEU A 279 2.58 4.15 11.61
C LEU A 279 2.72 5.26 10.55
N ALA A 280 1.83 5.33 9.56
CA ALA A 280 1.86 6.38 8.55
C ALA A 280 1.77 7.78 9.18
N VAL A 281 0.88 7.98 10.15
CA VAL A 281 0.73 9.26 10.86
C VAL A 281 1.91 9.48 11.84
N GLU A 282 2.30 8.47 12.60
CA GLU A 282 3.41 8.57 13.57
C GLU A 282 4.72 8.98 12.88
N HIS A 283 5.08 8.32 11.77
CA HIS A 283 6.31 8.62 11.02
C HIS A 283 6.25 9.99 10.32
N LEU A 284 5.10 10.39 9.75
CA LEU A 284 4.96 11.74 9.20
C LEU A 284 5.23 12.80 10.25
N VAL A 285 4.60 12.70 11.42
CA VAL A 285 4.82 13.67 12.51
C VAL A 285 6.26 13.64 13.01
N ALA A 286 6.87 12.47 13.15
CA ALA A 286 8.26 12.33 13.56
C ALA A 286 9.23 12.99 12.55
N GLN A 287 8.99 12.85 11.24
CA GLN A 287 9.78 13.48 10.19
C GLN A 287 9.61 15.00 10.16
N ILE A 288 8.36 15.49 10.28
CA ILE A 288 8.05 16.91 10.27
C ILE A 288 8.69 17.62 11.47
N THR A 289 8.65 16.99 12.64
CA THR A 289 9.23 17.53 13.88
C THR A 289 10.74 17.28 14.02
N GLY A 290 11.37 16.63 13.04
CA GLY A 290 12.81 16.34 13.02
C GLY A 290 13.26 15.24 13.99
N LYS A 291 12.32 14.52 14.61
CA LYS A 291 12.62 13.35 15.47
C LYS A 291 13.09 12.14 14.65
N GLU A 292 12.63 12.01 13.40
CA GLU A 292 13.09 10.98 12.47
C GLU A 292 13.80 11.64 11.28
N LYS A 293 15.13 11.50 11.22
CA LYS A 293 15.98 12.13 10.20
C LYS A 293 16.31 11.24 9.01
N ALA A 294 16.26 9.93 9.18
CA ALA A 294 16.61 8.93 8.17
C ALA A 294 15.55 7.82 8.13
N PRO A 295 14.34 8.12 7.60
CA PRO A 295 13.26 7.14 7.53
C PRO A 295 13.65 5.96 6.64
N LYS A 296 13.17 4.75 7.00
CA LYS A 296 13.34 3.52 6.25
C LYS A 296 11.99 2.87 6.02
N ASP A 297 11.87 2.11 4.95
CA ASP A 297 10.67 1.31 4.69
C ASP A 297 10.39 0.35 5.86
N VAL A 298 9.12 0.23 6.21
CA VAL A 298 8.65 -0.60 7.33
C VAL A 298 7.80 -1.74 6.80
N ASP A 299 8.27 -2.96 7.01
CA ASP A 299 7.43 -4.15 6.82
C ASP A 299 6.47 -4.30 8.01
N THR A 300 5.19 -4.24 7.75
CA THR A 300 4.16 -4.49 8.77
C THR A 300 3.89 -5.98 8.98
N GLY A 301 4.46 -6.83 8.13
CA GLY A 301 4.29 -8.27 8.16
C GLY A 301 2.95 -8.75 7.62
N VAL A 302 2.84 -10.08 7.49
CA VAL A 302 1.63 -10.80 7.11
C VAL A 302 1.56 -12.10 7.90
N ASN A 303 0.37 -12.46 8.38
CA ASN A 303 0.12 -13.74 9.02
C ASN A 303 -0.58 -14.70 8.04
N VAL A 304 -0.18 -15.96 8.04
CA VAL A 304 -0.91 -17.02 7.31
C VAL A 304 -1.92 -17.63 8.25
N VAL A 305 -3.20 -17.47 7.96
CA VAL A 305 -4.30 -18.00 8.76
C VAL A 305 -5.01 -19.10 7.96
N THR A 306 -5.19 -20.24 8.61
CA THR A 306 -5.88 -21.43 8.11
C THR A 306 -6.96 -21.86 9.10
N ALA A 307 -7.71 -22.91 8.80
CA ALA A 307 -8.69 -23.44 9.76
C ALA A 307 -8.06 -23.85 11.11
N ASP A 308 -6.80 -24.30 11.08
CA ASP A 308 -6.10 -24.82 12.26
C ASP A 308 -5.69 -23.72 13.26
N ASN A 309 -5.48 -22.48 12.78
CA ASN A 309 -5.05 -21.36 13.60
C ASN A 309 -5.98 -20.14 13.53
N LEU A 310 -7.19 -20.33 13.04
CA LEU A 310 -8.20 -19.27 12.96
C LEU A 310 -8.72 -18.93 14.37
N GLY A 311 -8.43 -17.73 14.85
CA GLY A 311 -8.84 -17.25 16.17
C GLY A 311 -7.78 -17.41 17.27
N SER A 312 -6.53 -17.74 16.90
CA SER A 312 -5.37 -17.73 17.80
C SER A 312 -4.72 -16.33 17.90
#